data_a94ec22d015662321205d6e2bc0fb539
#
_entry.id   a94ec22d015662321205d6e2bc0fb539
#
_cell.length_a   1.000
_cell.length_b   1.000
_cell.length_c   1.000
_cell.angle_alpha   90.00
_cell.angle_beta   90.00
_cell.angle_gamma   90.00
#
_symmetry.space_group_name_H-M   'P 1'
#
loop_
_entity.id
_entity.type
_entity.pdbx_description
1 polymer ?
#
loop_
_entity_poly.entity_id
_entity_poly.type
_entity_poly.pdbx_seq_one_letter_code
_entity_poly.pdbx_strand_id
1 'polypeptide(L)'
;KDLKNLNDFWLIDPIDGTYDYINQREEFTINAALIINRKPIIGVINAPAKKRLFYSFAEKYSYELKEKKEIILDCTKRTSKNEIRAVSYSDKLKPIISDLHKKEGVTEYTKMKSSLKFCVIAAGEYDLYVAEPRASEWDIAAGHAILKNAGGIITDLQGNEIEYGKKDFKNPGLILKRSKALWWMSK
;
A
#
# COMPACT_ATOMS: atom_id res chain seq x y z
N LYS A 1 -2.67 -7.00 29.50
CA LYS A 1 -1.64 -6.03 29.08
C LYS A 1 -2.36 -4.78 28.59
N ASP A 2 -1.97 -3.63 29.12
CA ASP A 2 -2.56 -2.36 28.76
C ASP A 2 -2.05 -1.94 27.37
N LEU A 3 -2.91 -2.03 26.33
CA LEU A 3 -2.56 -1.68 24.96
C LEU A 3 -2.51 -0.16 24.72
N LYS A 4 -2.63 0.64 25.79
CA LYS A 4 -2.79 2.10 25.68
C LYS A 4 -1.54 2.89 25.25
N ASN A 5 -0.35 2.25 25.22
CA ASN A 5 0.92 2.92 24.91
C ASN A 5 1.83 2.03 24.05
N LEU A 6 1.31 1.50 22.94
CA LEU A 6 2.12 0.75 22.00
C LEU A 6 2.92 1.73 21.12
N ASN A 7 4.21 1.88 21.40
CA ASN A 7 5.14 2.64 20.56
C ASN A 7 5.88 1.72 19.58
N ASP A 8 6.34 0.57 20.09
CA ASP A 8 7.16 -0.37 19.34
C ASP A 8 6.53 -1.76 19.39
N PHE A 9 6.13 -2.29 18.24
CA PHE A 9 5.43 -3.57 18.16
C PHE A 9 5.43 -4.13 16.74
N TRP A 10 5.16 -5.42 16.63
CA TRP A 10 4.90 -6.07 15.36
C TRP A 10 3.41 -6.10 15.05
N LEU A 11 3.07 -5.82 13.79
CA LEU A 11 1.76 -6.09 13.20
C LEU A 11 1.91 -7.20 12.19
N ILE A 12 1.14 -8.27 12.37
CA ILE A 12 1.17 -9.43 11.49
C ILE A 12 -0.25 -9.74 11.05
N ASP A 13 -0.46 -9.84 9.75
CA ASP A 13 -1.65 -10.43 9.15
C ASP A 13 -1.25 -11.73 8.45
N PRO A 14 -1.61 -12.88 9.03
CA PRO A 14 -1.22 -14.16 8.47
C PRO A 14 -1.90 -14.47 7.13
N ILE A 15 -3.07 -13.90 6.83
CA ILE A 15 -3.77 -14.05 5.54
C ILE A 15 -4.67 -12.84 5.31
N ASP A 16 -4.15 -11.80 4.66
CA ASP A 16 -4.96 -10.72 4.10
C ASP A 16 -5.61 -11.20 2.79
N GLY A 17 -6.92 -11.03 2.68
CA GLY A 17 -7.70 -11.59 1.58
C GLY A 17 -8.19 -13.02 1.88
N THR A 18 -8.58 -13.32 3.11
CA THR A 18 -9.07 -14.63 3.56
C THR A 18 -10.18 -15.20 2.67
N TYR A 19 -11.10 -14.35 2.18
CA TYR A 19 -12.14 -14.78 1.25
C TYR A 19 -11.54 -15.36 -0.05
N ASP A 20 -10.53 -14.71 -0.61
CA ASP A 20 -9.90 -15.17 -1.85
C ASP A 20 -9.05 -16.42 -1.61
N TYR A 21 -8.39 -16.52 -0.45
CA TYR A 21 -7.67 -17.73 -0.03
C TYR A 21 -8.60 -18.95 0.08
N ILE A 22 -9.74 -18.83 0.78
CA ILE A 22 -10.72 -19.92 0.95
C ILE A 22 -11.30 -20.36 -0.40
N ASN A 23 -11.51 -19.41 -1.31
CA ASN A 23 -12.04 -19.69 -2.65
C ASN A 23 -10.96 -20.02 -3.68
N GLN A 24 -9.73 -20.38 -3.24
CA GLN A 24 -8.62 -20.78 -4.09
C GLN A 24 -8.27 -19.74 -5.19
N ARG A 25 -8.42 -18.44 -4.87
CA ARG A 25 -8.02 -17.34 -5.73
C ARG A 25 -6.62 -16.86 -5.37
N GLU A 26 -5.98 -16.17 -6.30
CA GLU A 26 -4.58 -15.76 -6.15
C GLU A 26 -4.38 -14.42 -5.41
N GLU A 27 -5.45 -13.76 -5.01
CA GLU A 27 -5.39 -12.40 -4.46
C GLU A 27 -5.37 -12.38 -2.92
N PHE A 28 -4.41 -13.09 -2.32
CA PHE A 28 -4.15 -13.04 -0.88
C PHE A 28 -2.67 -12.81 -0.60
N THR A 29 -2.38 -12.26 0.57
CA THR A 29 -1.00 -11.95 1.00
C THR A 29 -0.79 -12.28 2.47
N ILE A 30 0.48 -12.46 2.84
CA ILE A 30 0.95 -12.58 4.22
C ILE A 30 1.73 -11.31 4.52
N ASN A 31 1.38 -10.62 5.59
CA ASN A 31 1.94 -9.31 5.91
C ASN A 31 2.62 -9.32 7.28
N ALA A 32 3.80 -8.71 7.38
CA ALA A 32 4.46 -8.44 8.65
C ALA A 32 5.10 -7.03 8.62
N ALA A 33 4.93 -6.27 9.68
CA ALA A 33 5.49 -4.94 9.82
C ALA A 33 6.04 -4.70 11.23
N LEU A 34 7.22 -4.09 11.32
CA LEU A 34 7.75 -3.55 12.58
C LEU A 34 7.39 -2.07 12.67
N ILE A 35 6.72 -1.72 13.74
CA ILE A 35 6.36 -0.35 14.09
C ILE A 35 7.34 0.13 15.17
N ILE A 36 7.96 1.28 14.95
CA ILE A 36 8.82 1.97 15.91
C ILE A 36 8.34 3.43 16.02
N ASN A 37 8.15 3.90 17.23
CA ASN A 37 7.62 5.25 17.49
C ASN A 37 6.36 5.53 16.65
N ARG A 38 5.42 4.57 16.62
CA ARG A 38 4.15 4.63 15.88
C ARG A 38 4.29 4.76 14.35
N LYS A 39 5.49 4.49 13.77
CA LYS A 39 5.77 4.54 12.33
C LYS A 39 6.23 3.18 11.83
N PRO A 40 5.81 2.75 10.63
CA PRO A 40 6.23 1.48 10.07
C PRO A 40 7.65 1.65 9.48
N ILE A 41 8.59 0.85 10.00
CA ILE A 41 10.01 0.90 9.64
C ILE A 41 10.38 -0.27 8.72
N ILE A 42 9.94 -1.47 9.08
CA ILE A 42 10.15 -2.69 8.30
C ILE A 42 8.81 -3.17 7.78
N GLY A 43 8.76 -3.62 6.55
CA GLY A 43 7.59 -4.25 5.96
C GLY A 43 7.97 -5.47 5.12
N VAL A 44 7.19 -6.52 5.23
CA VAL A 44 7.28 -7.72 4.39
C VAL A 44 5.88 -8.09 3.92
N ILE A 45 5.72 -8.26 2.62
CA ILE A 45 4.49 -8.76 1.99
C ILE A 45 4.85 -9.91 1.06
N ASN A 46 4.33 -11.08 1.35
CA ASN A 46 4.43 -12.22 0.47
C ASN A 46 3.08 -12.47 -0.22
N ALA A 47 3.06 -12.50 -1.54
CA ALA A 47 1.94 -12.91 -2.39
C ALA A 47 2.25 -14.28 -3.00
N PRO A 48 2.05 -15.40 -2.27
CA PRO A 48 2.61 -16.69 -2.63
C PRO A 48 2.02 -17.24 -3.94
N ALA A 49 0.73 -17.07 -4.19
CA ALA A 49 0.10 -17.52 -5.42
C ALA A 49 0.64 -16.80 -6.66
N LYS A 50 1.10 -15.55 -6.49
CA LYS A 50 1.72 -14.74 -7.56
C LYS A 50 3.24 -14.87 -7.60
N LYS A 51 3.84 -15.65 -6.68
CA LYS A 51 5.30 -15.84 -6.56
C LYS A 51 6.06 -14.51 -6.44
N ARG A 52 5.49 -13.56 -5.69
CA ARG A 52 6.06 -12.23 -5.45
C ARG A 52 6.28 -12.01 -3.96
N LEU A 53 7.48 -11.64 -3.57
CA LEU A 53 7.82 -11.25 -2.20
C LEU A 53 8.38 -9.83 -2.22
N PHE A 54 7.80 -8.97 -1.39
CA PHE A 54 8.24 -7.59 -1.24
C PHE A 54 8.68 -7.34 0.19
N TYR A 55 9.75 -6.55 0.37
CA TYR A 55 10.21 -6.19 1.69
C TYR A 55 10.95 -4.85 1.70
N SER A 56 10.98 -4.23 2.85
CA SER A 56 11.77 -3.02 3.10
C SER A 56 12.27 -3.00 4.53
N PHE A 57 13.41 -2.36 4.79
CA PHE A 57 14.01 -2.28 6.11
C PHE A 57 14.60 -0.91 6.47
N ALA A 58 14.69 0.01 5.51
CA ALA A 58 15.14 1.37 5.72
C ALA A 58 14.72 2.26 4.54
N GLU A 59 14.85 3.57 4.69
CA GLU A 59 14.60 4.53 3.62
C GLU A 59 15.44 4.20 2.38
N LYS A 60 14.81 4.15 1.20
CA LYS A 60 15.37 3.77 -0.10
C LYS A 60 15.78 2.28 -0.23
N TYR A 61 15.52 1.47 0.80
CA TYR A 61 15.78 0.04 0.76
C TYR A 61 14.45 -0.72 0.72
N SER A 62 13.82 -0.71 -0.44
CA SER A 62 12.60 -1.46 -0.73
C SER A 62 12.84 -2.33 -1.96
N TYR A 63 12.43 -3.60 -1.88
CA TYR A 63 12.78 -4.63 -2.84
C TYR A 63 11.59 -5.52 -3.20
N GLU A 64 11.62 -6.03 -4.42
CA GLU A 64 10.87 -7.22 -4.82
C GLU A 64 11.87 -8.37 -5.04
N LEU A 65 11.66 -9.50 -4.39
CA LEU A 65 12.33 -10.76 -4.72
C LEU A 65 11.47 -11.52 -5.72
N LYS A 66 11.95 -11.63 -6.93
CA LYS A 66 11.31 -12.36 -8.03
C LYS A 66 12.32 -13.31 -8.66
N GLU A 67 11.99 -14.61 -8.76
CA GLU A 67 12.85 -15.63 -9.36
C GLU A 67 14.29 -15.62 -8.81
N LYS A 68 14.44 -15.46 -7.49
CA LYS A 68 15.71 -15.37 -6.76
C LYS A 68 16.55 -14.12 -7.09
N LYS A 69 15.99 -13.13 -7.78
CA LYS A 69 16.63 -11.84 -8.05
C LYS A 69 15.96 -10.76 -7.20
N GLU A 70 16.79 -9.95 -6.56
CA GLU A 70 16.32 -8.74 -5.88
C GLU A 70 16.24 -7.58 -6.87
N ILE A 71 15.07 -6.95 -6.90
CA ILE A 71 14.78 -5.77 -7.72
C ILE A 71 14.54 -4.61 -6.76
N ILE A 72 15.36 -3.56 -6.85
CA ILE A 72 15.15 -2.33 -6.07
C ILE A 72 13.88 -1.64 -6.55
N LEU A 73 12.99 -1.31 -5.61
CA LEU A 73 11.79 -0.56 -5.89
C LEU A 73 12.06 0.95 -5.76
N ASP A 74 11.76 1.67 -6.81
CA ASP A 74 11.86 3.13 -6.86
C ASP A 74 10.67 3.67 -7.65
N CYS A 75 9.61 4.00 -6.95
CA CYS A 75 8.38 4.51 -7.57
C CYS A 75 8.45 6.00 -7.92
N THR A 76 9.58 6.65 -7.72
CA THR A 76 9.80 8.03 -8.19
C THR A 76 10.10 8.08 -9.68
N LYS A 77 10.63 7.00 -10.25
CA LYS A 77 10.94 6.88 -11.68
C LYS A 77 9.68 6.55 -12.47
N ARG A 78 9.29 7.42 -13.39
CA ARG A 78 8.12 7.23 -14.23
C ARG A 78 8.50 6.62 -15.58
N THR A 79 7.76 5.59 -16.00
CA THR A 79 7.94 4.93 -17.29
C THR A 79 7.02 5.48 -18.39
N SER A 80 5.85 6.03 -18.05
CA SER A 80 4.89 6.64 -18.99
C SER A 80 4.54 8.06 -18.59
N LYS A 81 4.49 9.00 -19.56
CA LYS A 81 4.35 10.42 -19.28
C LYS A 81 2.90 10.92 -19.09
N ASN A 82 1.88 10.22 -19.60
CA ASN A 82 0.55 10.81 -19.77
C ASN A 82 -0.62 10.01 -19.17
N GLU A 83 -0.41 8.82 -18.62
CA GLU A 83 -1.50 7.98 -18.11
C GLU A 83 -1.34 7.74 -16.62
N ILE A 84 -2.33 8.10 -15.83
CA ILE A 84 -2.38 7.78 -14.40
C ILE A 84 -3.25 6.55 -14.24
N ARG A 85 -2.63 5.44 -13.85
CA ARG A 85 -3.27 4.16 -13.65
C ARG A 85 -3.49 3.92 -12.16
N ALA A 86 -4.73 3.63 -11.78
CA ALA A 86 -5.07 3.33 -10.41
C ALA A 86 -5.32 1.83 -10.18
N VAL A 87 -5.19 1.40 -8.93
CA VAL A 87 -5.80 0.17 -8.46
C VAL A 87 -7.02 0.50 -7.60
N SER A 88 -8.00 -0.37 -7.58
CA SER A 88 -9.20 -0.22 -6.75
C SER A 88 -9.59 -1.55 -6.13
N TYR A 89 -10.20 -1.53 -4.96
CA TYR A 89 -10.71 -2.74 -4.31
C TYR A 89 -11.91 -3.34 -5.05
N SER A 90 -12.70 -2.52 -5.74
CA SER A 90 -13.95 -2.89 -6.41
C SER A 90 -13.98 -2.42 -7.85
N ASP A 91 -14.67 -3.17 -8.71
CA ASP A 91 -15.00 -2.76 -10.07
C ASP A 91 -16.01 -1.61 -10.11
N LYS A 92 -16.79 -1.44 -9.03
CA LYS A 92 -17.74 -0.33 -8.88
C LYS A 92 -17.17 0.66 -7.87
N LEU A 93 -16.70 1.81 -8.35
CA LEU A 93 -16.19 2.87 -7.49
C LEU A 93 -17.35 3.56 -6.76
N LYS A 94 -17.14 3.81 -5.47
CA LYS A 94 -18.03 4.70 -4.72
C LYS A 94 -17.81 6.16 -5.16
N PRO A 95 -18.82 7.05 -5.03
CA PRO A 95 -18.73 8.43 -5.52
C PRO A 95 -17.45 9.15 -5.08
N ILE A 96 -17.12 9.10 -3.78
CA ILE A 96 -15.92 9.75 -3.25
C ILE A 96 -14.62 9.26 -3.91
N ILE A 97 -14.50 7.97 -4.20
CA ILE A 97 -13.33 7.40 -4.88
C ILE A 97 -13.31 7.84 -6.36
N SER A 98 -14.47 7.79 -7.02
CA SER A 98 -14.61 8.24 -8.40
C SER A 98 -14.24 9.71 -8.57
N ASP A 99 -14.67 10.57 -7.65
CA ASP A 99 -14.36 12.01 -7.69
C ASP A 99 -12.88 12.27 -7.44
N LEU A 100 -12.25 11.52 -6.50
CA LEU A 100 -10.81 11.58 -6.29
C LEU A 100 -10.04 11.08 -7.52
N HIS A 101 -10.47 9.99 -8.17
CA HIS A 101 -9.86 9.52 -9.41
C HIS A 101 -9.92 10.59 -10.50
N LYS A 102 -11.07 11.26 -10.69
CA LYS A 102 -11.21 12.35 -11.66
C LYS A 102 -10.28 13.53 -11.33
N LYS A 103 -10.26 13.94 -10.04
CA LYS A 103 -9.39 15.02 -9.56
C LYS A 103 -7.91 14.72 -9.80
N GLU A 104 -7.52 13.47 -9.64
CA GLU A 104 -6.15 13.00 -9.81
C GLU A 104 -5.81 12.65 -11.27
N GLY A 105 -6.75 12.79 -12.20
CA GLY A 105 -6.53 12.54 -13.63
C GLY A 105 -6.35 11.06 -13.97
N VAL A 106 -6.97 10.15 -13.19
CA VAL A 106 -6.90 8.71 -13.46
C VAL A 106 -7.54 8.40 -14.80
N THR A 107 -6.79 7.74 -15.69
CA THR A 107 -7.24 7.35 -17.04
C THR A 107 -7.84 5.95 -17.06
N GLU A 108 -7.33 5.06 -16.21
CA GLU A 108 -7.84 3.70 -16.07
C GLU A 108 -7.64 3.18 -14.63
N TYR A 109 -8.41 2.19 -14.24
CA TYR A 109 -8.17 1.48 -12.99
C TYR A 109 -8.40 -0.03 -13.13
N THR A 110 -7.64 -0.78 -12.33
CA THR A 110 -7.73 -2.24 -12.26
C THR A 110 -8.17 -2.65 -10.86
N LYS A 111 -9.09 -3.60 -10.79
CA LYS A 111 -9.46 -4.22 -9.51
C LYS A 111 -8.32 -5.06 -8.99
N MET A 112 -7.99 -4.85 -7.72
CA MET A 112 -6.98 -5.62 -7.01
C MET A 112 -7.36 -5.69 -5.53
N LYS A 113 -7.23 -6.86 -4.93
CA LYS A 113 -7.48 -7.08 -3.52
C LYS A 113 -6.18 -7.19 -2.74
N SER A 114 -6.28 -7.46 -1.45
CA SER A 114 -5.17 -7.59 -0.50
C SER A 114 -4.21 -6.39 -0.45
N SER A 115 -3.17 -6.49 0.35
CA SER A 115 -2.10 -5.49 0.49
C SER A 115 -1.18 -5.40 -0.73
N LEU A 116 -1.32 -6.30 -1.72
CA LEU A 116 -0.56 -6.25 -2.97
C LEU A 116 -0.67 -4.89 -3.69
N LYS A 117 -1.77 -4.16 -3.48
CA LYS A 117 -1.97 -2.80 -4.00
C LYS A 117 -0.83 -1.84 -3.65
N PHE A 118 -0.28 -1.94 -2.45
CA PHE A 118 0.86 -1.12 -2.01
C PHE A 118 2.12 -1.47 -2.79
N CYS A 119 2.34 -2.77 -3.01
CA CYS A 119 3.52 -3.29 -3.68
C CYS A 119 3.58 -2.91 -5.16
N VAL A 120 2.46 -3.00 -5.88
CA VAL A 120 2.41 -2.63 -7.31
C VAL A 120 2.60 -1.12 -7.53
N ILE A 121 2.20 -0.27 -6.55
CA ILE A 121 2.51 1.16 -6.60
C ILE A 121 3.99 1.40 -6.28
N ALA A 122 4.54 0.71 -5.28
CA ALA A 122 5.98 0.76 -4.97
C ALA A 122 6.86 0.30 -6.13
N ALA A 123 6.40 -0.69 -6.89
CA ALA A 123 7.07 -1.18 -8.11
C ALA A 123 6.87 -0.26 -9.33
N GLY A 124 6.05 0.79 -9.23
CA GLY A 124 5.75 1.70 -10.34
C GLY A 124 4.84 1.12 -11.41
N GLU A 125 4.19 -0.01 -11.13
CA GLU A 125 3.21 -0.63 -12.05
C GLU A 125 1.89 0.16 -12.10
N TYR A 126 1.54 0.82 -10.98
CA TYR A 126 0.39 1.70 -10.83
C TYR A 126 0.77 2.98 -10.10
N ASP A 127 -0.08 4.00 -10.17
CA ASP A 127 0.22 5.34 -9.69
C ASP A 127 -0.58 5.73 -8.43
N LEU A 128 -1.79 5.18 -8.28
CA LEU A 128 -2.76 5.61 -7.25
C LEU A 128 -3.58 4.45 -6.68
N TYR A 129 -3.87 4.53 -5.39
CA TYR A 129 -4.95 3.80 -4.75
C TYR A 129 -5.67 4.72 -3.74
N VAL A 130 -6.99 4.71 -3.77
CA VAL A 130 -7.85 5.40 -2.80
C VAL A 130 -8.71 4.38 -2.09
N ALA A 131 -8.72 4.42 -0.77
CA ALA A 131 -9.53 3.56 0.08
C ALA A 131 -10.43 4.36 1.02
N GLU A 132 -11.62 3.85 1.26
CA GLU A 132 -12.47 4.30 2.37
C GLU A 132 -11.99 3.72 3.70
N PRO A 133 -12.47 4.27 4.85
CA PRO A 133 -12.19 3.71 6.17
C PRO A 133 -12.74 2.29 6.30
N ARG A 134 -11.86 1.29 6.26
CA ARG A 134 -12.24 -0.14 6.40
C ARG A 134 -11.11 -1.04 6.86
N ALA A 135 -9.89 -0.71 6.50
CA ALA A 135 -8.73 -1.54 6.78
C ALA A 135 -8.29 -1.43 8.23
N SER A 136 -7.81 -2.51 8.79
CA SER A 136 -7.11 -2.53 10.06
C SER A 136 -5.64 -2.19 9.87
N GLU A 137 -4.92 -1.86 10.96
CA GLU A 137 -3.51 -1.49 10.87
C GLU A 137 -2.63 -2.60 10.28
N TRP A 138 -2.91 -3.86 10.58
CA TRP A 138 -2.18 -5.01 10.04
C TRP A 138 -2.38 -5.23 8.54
N ASP A 139 -3.48 -4.73 7.96
CA ASP A 139 -3.74 -4.81 6.51
C ASP A 139 -2.82 -3.86 5.72
N ILE A 140 -2.32 -2.78 6.36
CA ILE A 140 -1.65 -1.69 5.64
C ILE A 140 -0.21 -1.43 6.07
N ALA A 141 0.19 -1.78 7.29
CA ALA A 141 1.47 -1.37 7.86
C ALA A 141 2.68 -1.85 7.05
N ALA A 142 2.68 -3.11 6.61
CA ALA A 142 3.76 -3.66 5.78
C ALA A 142 3.86 -2.94 4.43
N GLY A 143 2.72 -2.75 3.77
CA GLY A 143 2.64 -2.04 2.50
C GLY A 143 3.05 -0.56 2.64
N HIS A 144 2.70 0.08 3.76
CA HIS A 144 3.12 1.44 4.06
C HIS A 144 4.64 1.56 4.13
N ALA A 145 5.31 0.68 4.88
CA ALA A 145 6.79 0.67 4.94
C ALA A 145 7.41 0.48 3.54
N ILE A 146 6.92 -0.51 2.78
CA ILE A 146 7.42 -0.81 1.43
C ILE A 146 7.24 0.39 0.50
N LEU A 147 6.04 0.97 0.43
CA LEU A 147 5.76 2.09 -0.48
C LEU A 147 6.53 3.35 -0.09
N LYS A 148 6.55 3.70 1.19
CA LYS A 148 7.30 4.87 1.70
C LYS A 148 8.78 4.75 1.39
N ASN A 149 9.38 3.59 1.66
CA ASN A 149 10.80 3.35 1.42
C ASN A 149 11.16 3.26 -0.08
N ALA A 150 10.19 3.00 -0.95
CA ALA A 150 10.31 3.12 -2.40
C ALA A 150 10.12 4.57 -2.93
N GLY A 151 9.89 5.55 -2.05
CA GLY A 151 9.69 6.96 -2.40
C GLY A 151 8.23 7.38 -2.65
N GLY A 152 7.27 6.51 -2.36
CA GLY A 152 5.85 6.81 -2.45
C GLY A 152 5.29 7.52 -1.20
N ILE A 153 4.00 7.85 -1.26
CA ILE A 153 3.31 8.63 -0.24
C ILE A 153 2.05 7.89 0.19
N ILE A 154 1.79 7.91 1.50
CA ILE A 154 0.55 7.44 2.10
C ILE A 154 0.04 8.51 3.05
N THR A 155 -1.21 8.90 2.86
CA THR A 155 -1.91 9.84 3.74
C THR A 155 -3.34 9.38 3.99
N ASP A 156 -4.00 10.02 4.95
CA ASP A 156 -5.45 10.00 5.00
C ASP A 156 -6.06 10.86 3.87
N LEU A 157 -7.40 10.92 3.81
CA LEU A 157 -8.11 11.69 2.79
C LEU A 157 -7.94 13.22 2.97
N GLN A 158 -7.46 13.69 4.13
CA GLN A 158 -7.17 15.08 4.46
C GLN A 158 -5.70 15.44 4.22
N GLY A 159 -4.84 14.45 3.91
CA GLY A 159 -3.41 14.66 3.66
C GLY A 159 -2.54 14.48 4.90
N ASN A 160 -3.08 14.01 6.03
CA ASN A 160 -2.30 13.76 7.24
C ASN A 160 -1.54 12.43 7.15
N GLU A 161 -0.40 12.34 7.86
CA GLU A 161 0.34 11.08 8.00
C GLU A 161 -0.46 10.04 8.77
N ILE A 162 -0.26 8.77 8.43
CA ILE A 162 -0.88 7.63 9.12
C ILE A 162 0.04 7.18 10.26
N GLU A 163 -0.48 7.21 11.48
CA GLU A 163 0.17 6.65 12.66
C GLU A 163 -0.45 5.31 13.07
N TYR A 164 0.34 4.50 13.77
CA TYR A 164 -0.01 3.14 14.21
C TYR A 164 -0.14 3.04 15.74
N GLY A 165 -0.72 1.94 16.23
CA GLY A 165 -1.01 1.76 17.65
C GLY A 165 -2.24 2.52 18.12
N LYS A 166 -3.23 2.70 17.25
CA LYS A 166 -4.54 3.26 17.62
C LYS A 166 -5.31 2.28 18.49
N LYS A 167 -6.17 2.80 19.36
CA LYS A 167 -6.91 2.01 20.36
C LYS A 167 -7.70 0.83 19.76
N ASP A 168 -8.24 1.00 18.58
CA ASP A 168 -9.08 0.01 17.88
C ASP A 168 -8.39 -0.58 16.64
N PHE A 169 -7.12 -0.20 16.37
CA PHE A 169 -6.35 -0.59 15.19
C PHE A 169 -7.05 -0.30 13.85
N LYS A 170 -7.98 0.66 13.81
CA LYS A 170 -8.69 1.04 12.58
C LYS A 170 -8.01 2.21 11.88
N ASN A 171 -8.04 2.16 10.55
CA ASN A 171 -7.50 3.22 9.72
C ASN A 171 -8.61 4.13 9.17
N PRO A 172 -8.30 5.42 8.97
CA PRO A 172 -9.13 6.32 8.16
C PRO A 172 -9.15 5.86 6.70
N GLY A 173 -9.84 6.62 5.86
CA GLY A 173 -9.65 6.50 4.42
C GLY A 173 -8.20 6.83 4.03
N LEU A 174 -7.71 6.22 2.95
CA LEU A 174 -6.30 6.28 2.56
C LEU A 174 -6.15 6.76 1.13
N ILE A 175 -5.10 7.53 0.89
CA ILE A 175 -4.59 7.85 -0.45
C ILE A 175 -3.14 7.39 -0.52
N LEU A 176 -2.87 6.46 -1.43
CA LEU A 176 -1.54 6.01 -1.77
C LEU A 176 -1.15 6.58 -3.12
N LYS A 177 0.01 7.19 -3.19
CA LYS A 177 0.53 7.80 -4.41
C LYS A 177 1.97 7.37 -4.64
N ARG A 178 2.33 7.22 -5.89
CA ARG A 178 3.66 6.85 -6.33
C ARG A 178 4.73 7.87 -5.93
N SER A 179 4.50 9.18 -6.13
CA SER A 179 5.43 10.26 -5.76
C SER A 179 4.76 11.63 -5.78
N LYS A 180 5.28 12.58 -4.99
CA LYS A 180 4.86 14.01 -5.06
C LYS A 180 5.23 14.69 -6.38
N ALA A 181 6.35 14.33 -6.97
CA ALA A 181 6.91 15.02 -8.15
C ALA A 181 6.01 14.98 -9.40
N LEU A 182 4.99 14.12 -9.43
CA LEU A 182 4.11 13.94 -10.59
C LEU A 182 2.96 14.95 -10.67
N TRP A 183 2.68 15.72 -9.61
CA TRP A 183 1.49 16.57 -9.49
C TRP A 183 1.72 18.02 -9.92
N TRP A 184 2.98 18.46 -10.08
CA TRP A 184 3.34 19.81 -10.49
C TRP A 184 3.46 20.00 -12.00
N MET A 185 3.47 18.90 -12.78
CA MET A 185 3.69 18.95 -14.23
C MET A 185 2.39 18.87 -15.05
N SER A 186 1.23 18.84 -14.40
CA SER A 186 -0.08 18.75 -15.06
C SER A 186 -0.95 20.02 -14.88
N LYS A 187 -0.30 21.18 -14.64
CA LYS A 187 -0.93 22.50 -14.72
C LYS A 187 -0.37 23.29 -15.87
#